data_a8b4533ef4b36dc64ee50eefb757f7a7
#
_entry.id   a8b4533ef4b36dc64ee50eefb757f7a7
#
_cell.length_a   1.000
_cell.length_b   1.000
_cell.length_c   1.000
_cell.angle_alpha   90.00
_cell.angle_beta   90.00
_cell.angle_gamma   90.00
#
_symmetry.space_group_name_H-M   'P 1'
#
loop_
_entity.id
_entity.type
_entity.pdbx_description
1 polymer ?
#
loop_
_entity_poly.entity_id
_entity_poly.type
_entity_poly.pdbx_seq_one_letter_code
_entity_poly.pdbx_strand_id
1 'polypeptide(L)'
;MCALLSGGCATTRPTDASVDPIDPNEKTNRKFYDFTDMVDRNVLAPVADAYIKYIPNPMQRSIGNFYDNLAYPNVILNDFLQGKVRQGFEDSLRFVVNTTIGLGGLFDMAAPMGLLQHDEDFGQTLGVWGVNTGSYLFVPLIGPSTYRDAPGIGVSAVSNLLFYAGSFASAAVVGPVTVLGIIDKRARLSGPMRVRDQAALDPYLFVREGFLQQRKHLIYDGDPPPESFDDPMYEELEQSKPITKSSTGSAH
;
A
#
# COMPACT_ATOMS: atom_id res chain seq x y z
N MET A 1 -4.45 -73.57 7.52
CA MET A 1 -5.29 -72.33 7.51
C MET A 1 -4.33 -71.17 7.70
N CYS A 2 -3.90 -70.53 6.60
CA CYS A 2 -3.02 -69.36 6.61
C CYS A 2 -3.89 -68.12 6.53
N ALA A 3 -3.80 -67.25 7.55
CA ALA A 3 -4.39 -65.91 7.53
C ALA A 3 -3.35 -64.89 7.01
N LEU A 4 -3.61 -64.33 5.84
CA LEU A 4 -2.83 -63.25 5.23
C LEU A 4 -3.24 -61.93 5.86
N LEU A 5 -2.34 -61.32 6.64
CA LEU A 5 -2.45 -59.92 7.11
C LEU A 5 -1.92 -59.03 6.01
N SER A 6 -2.81 -58.41 5.23
CA SER A 6 -2.50 -57.32 4.30
C SER A 6 -2.37 -56.01 5.07
N GLY A 7 -1.14 -55.64 5.41
CA GLY A 7 -0.82 -54.30 5.94
C GLY A 7 -0.93 -53.26 4.82
N GLY A 8 -1.99 -52.49 4.82
CA GLY A 8 -2.11 -51.30 3.97
C GLY A 8 -1.19 -50.20 4.46
N CYS A 9 -0.11 -49.91 3.72
CA CYS A 9 0.64 -48.66 3.89
C CYS A 9 -0.26 -47.48 3.47
N ALA A 10 -0.83 -46.80 4.43
CA ALA A 10 -1.40 -45.48 4.22
C ALA A 10 -0.25 -44.52 3.88
N THR A 11 0.00 -44.28 2.62
CA THR A 11 0.81 -43.16 2.17
C THR A 11 0.04 -41.88 2.50
N THR A 12 0.35 -41.31 3.64
CA THR A 12 -0.02 -39.91 3.91
C THR A 12 0.65 -39.06 2.82
N ARG A 13 -0.13 -38.62 1.83
CA ARG A 13 0.29 -37.53 0.97
C ARG A 13 0.70 -36.37 1.90
N PRO A 14 1.85 -35.72 1.65
CA PRO A 14 2.12 -34.46 2.32
C PRO A 14 0.93 -33.57 2.02
N THR A 15 0.23 -33.13 3.06
CA THR A 15 -0.78 -32.09 2.98
C THR A 15 -0.05 -30.92 2.34
N ASP A 16 -0.48 -30.51 1.16
CA ASP A 16 0.04 -29.30 0.51
C ASP A 16 0.04 -28.21 1.59
N ALA A 17 1.22 -27.61 1.80
CA ALA A 17 1.35 -26.44 2.67
C ALA A 17 0.22 -25.51 2.25
N SER A 18 -0.69 -25.21 3.17
CA SER A 18 -1.92 -24.48 2.90
C SER A 18 -1.54 -23.21 2.14
N VAL A 19 -1.95 -23.14 0.88
CA VAL A 19 -1.72 -21.96 0.05
C VAL A 19 -2.42 -20.80 0.75
N ASP A 20 -1.68 -19.74 1.07
CA ASP A 20 -2.24 -18.56 1.71
C ASP A 20 -3.36 -18.00 0.81
N PRO A 21 -4.62 -17.95 1.27
CA PRO A 21 -5.73 -17.46 0.46
C PRO A 21 -5.54 -16.03 -0.04
N ILE A 22 -4.78 -15.22 0.71
CA ILE A 22 -4.50 -13.82 0.36
C ILE A 22 -3.44 -13.76 -0.75
N ASP A 23 -2.48 -14.69 -0.75
CA ASP A 23 -1.37 -14.69 -1.69
C ASP A 23 -1.17 -16.07 -2.37
N PRO A 24 -2.12 -16.53 -3.18
CA PRO A 24 -2.05 -17.80 -3.87
C PRO A 24 -0.88 -17.88 -4.86
N ASN A 25 -0.35 -16.73 -5.27
CA ASN A 25 0.76 -16.62 -6.21
C ASN A 25 2.09 -16.23 -5.54
N GLU A 26 2.26 -16.50 -4.25
CA GLU A 26 3.43 -16.08 -3.45
C GLU A 26 4.77 -16.35 -4.15
N LYS A 27 4.94 -17.54 -4.75
CA LYS A 27 6.17 -17.88 -5.46
C LYS A 27 6.52 -16.93 -6.61
N THR A 28 5.52 -16.45 -7.32
CA THR A 28 5.69 -15.50 -8.43
C THR A 28 5.89 -14.09 -7.90
N ASN A 29 5.08 -13.70 -6.91
CA ASN A 29 5.17 -12.40 -6.27
C ASN A 29 6.53 -12.19 -5.60
N ARG A 30 7.09 -13.21 -4.95
CA ARG A 30 8.46 -13.16 -4.40
C ARG A 30 9.52 -12.93 -5.47
N LYS A 31 9.44 -13.59 -6.63
CA LYS A 31 10.39 -13.35 -7.73
C LYS A 31 10.32 -11.91 -8.24
N PHE A 32 9.13 -11.34 -8.33
CA PHE A 32 8.95 -9.96 -8.74
C PHE A 32 9.44 -8.98 -7.67
N TYR A 33 9.22 -9.30 -6.40
CA TYR A 33 9.78 -8.57 -5.27
C TYR A 33 11.31 -8.60 -5.30
N ASP A 34 11.93 -9.79 -5.40
CA ASP A 34 13.39 -9.96 -5.44
C ASP A 34 14.03 -9.19 -6.59
N PHE A 35 13.40 -9.25 -7.78
CA PHE A 35 13.85 -8.47 -8.93
C PHE A 35 13.76 -6.97 -8.65
N THR A 36 12.66 -6.49 -8.09
CA THR A 36 12.46 -5.08 -7.75
C THR A 36 13.43 -4.63 -6.67
N ASP A 37 13.63 -5.42 -5.62
CA ASP A 37 14.58 -5.13 -4.54
C ASP A 37 16.03 -5.10 -5.05
N MET A 38 16.38 -6.00 -5.99
CA MET A 38 17.68 -5.97 -6.66
C MET A 38 17.89 -4.66 -7.43
N VAL A 39 16.90 -4.21 -8.20
CA VAL A 39 16.98 -2.93 -8.94
C VAL A 39 17.03 -1.76 -7.96
N ASP A 40 16.21 -1.80 -6.90
CA ASP A 40 16.22 -0.76 -5.86
C ASP A 40 17.60 -0.62 -5.22
N ARG A 41 18.16 -1.71 -4.71
CA ARG A 41 19.47 -1.69 -4.01
C ARG A 41 20.63 -1.28 -4.88
N ASN A 42 20.61 -1.63 -6.16
CA ASN A 42 21.73 -1.36 -7.06
C ASN A 42 21.62 -0.03 -7.82
N VAL A 43 20.42 0.51 -7.98
CA VAL A 43 20.17 1.70 -8.80
C VAL A 43 19.45 2.79 -8.01
N LEU A 44 18.24 2.53 -7.50
CA LEU A 44 17.42 3.58 -6.93
C LEU A 44 17.93 4.04 -5.55
N ALA A 45 18.34 3.12 -4.69
CA ALA A 45 18.82 3.46 -3.35
C ALA A 45 20.09 4.34 -3.39
N PRO A 46 21.15 4.01 -4.15
CA PRO A 46 22.33 4.86 -4.25
C PRO A 46 22.02 6.27 -4.76
N VAL A 47 21.11 6.38 -5.75
CA VAL A 47 20.70 7.68 -6.31
C VAL A 47 19.86 8.46 -5.30
N ALA A 48 18.94 7.81 -4.59
CA ALA A 48 18.13 8.43 -3.55
C ALA A 48 19.01 8.89 -2.35
N ASP A 49 20.01 8.11 -1.96
CA ASP A 49 20.95 8.50 -0.92
C ASP A 49 21.79 9.71 -1.33
N ALA A 50 22.24 9.77 -2.59
CA ALA A 50 22.91 10.94 -3.14
C ALA A 50 21.96 12.17 -3.14
N TYR A 51 20.69 11.98 -3.55
CA TYR A 51 19.68 13.03 -3.50
C TYR A 51 19.49 13.57 -2.07
N ILE A 52 19.32 12.68 -1.09
CA ILE A 52 19.16 13.06 0.34
C ILE A 52 20.41 13.79 0.84
N LYS A 53 21.61 13.37 0.42
CA LYS A 53 22.88 13.93 0.88
C LYS A 53 23.16 15.32 0.31
N TYR A 54 22.85 15.53 -0.98
CA TYR A 54 23.26 16.73 -1.69
C TYR A 54 22.15 17.78 -1.86
N ILE A 55 20.89 17.38 -1.83
CA ILE A 55 19.76 18.32 -1.93
C ILE A 55 19.34 18.76 -0.51
N PRO A 56 19.34 20.07 -0.20
CA PRO A 56 18.90 20.56 1.10
C PRO A 56 17.43 20.20 1.42
N ASN A 57 17.12 19.92 2.66
CA ASN A 57 15.76 19.55 3.11
C ASN A 57 14.64 20.48 2.62
N PRO A 58 14.79 21.82 2.60
CA PRO A 58 13.75 22.69 2.06
C PRO A 58 13.45 22.41 0.58
N MET A 59 14.48 22.15 -0.22
CA MET A 59 14.31 21.82 -1.64
C MET A 59 13.67 20.44 -1.82
N GLN A 60 14.06 19.43 -1.03
CA GLN A 60 13.40 18.13 -1.04
C GLN A 60 11.91 18.26 -0.75
N ARG A 61 11.53 19.08 0.26
CA ARG A 61 10.12 19.37 0.57
C ARG A 61 9.39 20.02 -0.60
N SER A 62 10.01 21.03 -1.22
CA SER A 62 9.40 21.70 -2.38
C SER A 62 9.18 20.76 -3.55
N ILE A 63 10.16 19.90 -3.83
CA ILE A 63 10.05 18.88 -4.87
C ILE A 63 8.91 17.90 -4.50
N GLY A 64 8.87 17.43 -3.25
CA GLY A 64 7.81 16.56 -2.78
C GLY A 64 6.43 17.18 -2.91
N ASN A 65 6.24 18.41 -2.43
CA ASN A 65 4.99 19.15 -2.54
C ASN A 65 4.53 19.31 -3.99
N PHE A 66 5.48 19.55 -4.91
CA PHE A 66 5.18 19.63 -6.34
C PHE A 66 4.60 18.32 -6.87
N TYR A 67 5.20 17.17 -6.56
CA TYR A 67 4.69 15.87 -7.00
C TYR A 67 3.36 15.52 -6.33
N ASP A 68 3.20 15.84 -5.05
CA ASP A 68 1.94 15.66 -4.34
C ASP A 68 0.85 16.51 -5.02
N ASN A 69 1.15 17.77 -5.36
CA ASN A 69 0.21 18.64 -6.10
C ASN A 69 -0.12 18.12 -7.51
N LEU A 70 0.85 17.50 -8.21
CA LEU A 70 0.58 16.85 -9.50
C LEU A 70 -0.38 15.64 -9.37
N ALA A 71 -0.42 14.97 -8.25
CA ALA A 71 -1.32 13.85 -8.02
C ALA A 71 -2.76 14.29 -7.65
N TYR A 72 -2.94 15.52 -7.18
CA TYR A 72 -4.21 16.01 -6.64
C TYR A 72 -5.42 15.89 -7.56
N PRO A 73 -5.35 16.12 -8.89
CA PRO A 73 -6.51 15.92 -9.76
C PRO A 73 -7.07 14.50 -9.69
N ASN A 74 -6.20 13.50 -9.47
CA ASN A 74 -6.64 12.12 -9.29
C ASN A 74 -7.26 11.91 -7.89
N VAL A 75 -6.72 12.54 -6.84
CA VAL A 75 -7.30 12.53 -5.48
C VAL A 75 -8.71 13.11 -5.52
N ILE A 76 -8.88 14.32 -6.03
CA ILE A 76 -10.17 15.02 -6.15
C ILE A 76 -11.20 14.17 -6.91
N LEU A 77 -10.79 13.56 -8.01
CA LEU A 77 -11.67 12.66 -8.77
C LEU A 77 -12.19 11.52 -7.90
N ASN A 78 -11.30 10.89 -7.13
CA ASN A 78 -11.65 9.75 -6.28
C ASN A 78 -12.48 10.17 -5.06
N ASP A 79 -12.26 11.35 -4.47
CA ASP A 79 -13.14 11.91 -3.44
C ASP A 79 -14.59 11.97 -3.91
N PHE A 80 -14.82 12.56 -5.09
CA PHE A 80 -16.17 12.66 -5.64
C PHE A 80 -16.74 11.30 -6.00
N LEU A 81 -15.95 10.37 -6.54
CA LEU A 81 -16.39 9.00 -6.84
C LEU A 81 -16.75 8.21 -5.59
N GLN A 82 -16.13 8.50 -4.46
CA GLN A 82 -16.44 7.90 -3.16
C GLN A 82 -17.62 8.59 -2.45
N GLY A 83 -18.12 9.72 -3.00
CA GLY A 83 -19.17 10.52 -2.37
C GLY A 83 -18.69 11.42 -1.23
N LYS A 84 -17.38 11.56 -1.04
CA LYS A 84 -16.74 12.46 -0.05
C LYS A 84 -16.76 13.90 -0.55
N VAL A 85 -17.96 14.44 -0.81
CA VAL A 85 -18.16 15.74 -1.49
C VAL A 85 -17.44 16.88 -0.77
N ARG A 86 -17.51 16.94 0.57
CA ARG A 86 -16.85 17.97 1.36
C ARG A 86 -15.33 17.92 1.19
N GLN A 87 -14.74 16.72 1.32
CA GLN A 87 -13.32 16.48 1.14
C GLN A 87 -12.88 16.86 -0.28
N GLY A 88 -13.64 16.45 -1.31
CA GLY A 88 -13.35 16.80 -2.70
C GLY A 88 -13.34 18.31 -2.97
N PHE A 89 -14.19 19.10 -2.30
CA PHE A 89 -14.12 20.57 -2.37
C PHE A 89 -12.91 21.12 -1.61
N GLU A 90 -12.60 20.62 -0.43
CA GLU A 90 -11.41 21.02 0.35
C GLU A 90 -10.13 20.72 -0.43
N ASP A 91 -10.03 19.54 -1.07
CA ASP A 91 -8.91 19.14 -1.90
C ASP A 91 -8.84 19.92 -3.23
N SER A 92 -9.98 20.26 -3.83
CA SER A 92 -10.01 21.17 -4.97
C SER A 92 -9.46 22.55 -4.62
N LEU A 93 -9.86 23.09 -3.47
CA LEU A 93 -9.35 24.37 -2.99
C LEU A 93 -7.85 24.30 -2.69
N ARG A 94 -7.40 23.22 -2.04
CA ARG A 94 -6.00 22.94 -1.77
C ARG A 94 -5.17 22.93 -3.07
N PHE A 95 -5.65 22.21 -4.08
CA PHE A 95 -4.99 22.15 -5.39
C PHE A 95 -4.88 23.53 -6.03
N VAL A 96 -5.95 24.33 -6.02
CA VAL A 96 -5.95 25.68 -6.61
C VAL A 96 -4.99 26.60 -5.86
N VAL A 97 -5.02 26.61 -4.52
CA VAL A 97 -4.14 27.44 -3.69
C VAL A 97 -2.67 27.07 -3.92
N ASN A 98 -2.34 25.79 -3.87
CA ASN A 98 -0.97 25.34 -4.05
C ASN A 98 -0.48 25.54 -5.48
N THR A 99 -1.35 25.39 -6.48
CA THR A 99 -0.98 25.62 -7.88
C THR A 99 -0.76 27.11 -8.18
N THR A 100 -1.58 28.00 -7.63
CA THR A 100 -1.51 29.45 -7.90
C THR A 100 -0.54 30.16 -6.96
N ILE A 101 -0.84 30.18 -5.68
CA ILE A 101 -0.06 30.89 -4.65
C ILE A 101 1.21 30.11 -4.31
N GLY A 102 1.13 28.76 -4.31
CA GLY A 102 2.24 27.86 -4.03
C GLY A 102 3.19 27.63 -5.20
N LEU A 103 3.10 28.42 -6.29
CA LEU A 103 3.96 28.35 -7.47
C LEU A 103 3.99 26.93 -8.11
N GLY A 104 2.83 26.44 -8.52
CA GLY A 104 2.70 25.10 -9.11
C GLY A 104 2.84 23.96 -8.11
N GLY A 105 2.63 24.23 -6.81
CA GLY A 105 2.74 23.23 -5.76
C GLY A 105 4.12 23.12 -5.10
N LEU A 106 5.09 23.97 -5.46
CA LEU A 106 6.40 23.97 -4.79
C LEU A 106 6.30 24.34 -3.30
N PHE A 107 5.31 25.17 -2.95
CA PHE A 107 5.03 25.55 -1.58
C PHE A 107 3.62 25.10 -1.18
N ASP A 108 3.52 24.45 -0.03
CA ASP A 108 2.24 24.05 0.53
C ASP A 108 1.62 25.25 1.30
N MET A 109 0.94 26.11 0.53
CA MET A 109 0.25 27.28 1.06
C MET A 109 -1.14 26.94 1.63
N ALA A 110 -1.67 25.77 1.33
CA ALA A 110 -2.97 25.32 1.80
C ALA A 110 -2.92 24.76 3.23
N ALA A 111 -1.84 24.12 3.65
CA ALA A 111 -1.71 23.56 4.99
C ALA A 111 -1.84 24.60 6.10
N PRO A 112 -1.23 25.81 6.04
CA PRO A 112 -1.46 26.86 7.03
C PRO A 112 -2.91 27.38 7.07
N MET A 113 -3.70 27.15 6.01
CA MET A 113 -5.12 27.53 5.94
C MET A 113 -6.03 26.46 6.57
N GLY A 114 -5.46 25.36 7.08
CA GLY A 114 -6.21 24.25 7.68
C GLY A 114 -6.77 23.24 6.66
N LEU A 115 -6.37 23.33 5.39
CA LEU A 115 -6.73 22.36 4.37
C LEU A 115 -5.76 21.17 4.49
N LEU A 116 -6.24 20.07 5.03
CA LEU A 116 -5.44 18.85 5.22
C LEU A 116 -5.15 18.16 3.87
N GLN A 117 -4.08 17.40 3.84
CA GLN A 117 -3.74 16.56 2.70
C GLN A 117 -4.42 15.21 2.84
N HIS A 118 -5.13 14.78 1.80
CA HIS A 118 -5.70 13.45 1.69
C HIS A 118 -5.00 12.67 0.58
N ASP A 119 -5.12 11.35 0.63
CA ASP A 119 -4.52 10.44 -0.35
C ASP A 119 -5.60 9.44 -0.80
N GLU A 120 -6.16 9.71 -1.96
CA GLU A 120 -7.24 8.91 -2.53
C GLU A 120 -6.86 8.38 -3.90
N ASP A 121 -7.22 7.12 -4.14
CA ASP A 121 -6.99 6.47 -5.42
C ASP A 121 -8.18 5.59 -5.85
N PHE A 122 -8.15 5.14 -7.10
CA PHE A 122 -9.25 4.36 -7.66
C PHE A 122 -9.41 2.97 -7.00
N GLY A 123 -8.34 2.38 -6.45
CA GLY A 123 -8.42 1.14 -5.68
C GLY A 123 -9.18 1.33 -4.36
N GLN A 124 -8.99 2.48 -3.68
CA GLN A 124 -9.78 2.87 -2.50
C GLN A 124 -11.24 3.07 -2.90
N THR A 125 -11.50 3.78 -4.01
CA THR A 125 -12.85 3.97 -4.54
C THR A 125 -13.57 2.64 -4.77
N LEU A 126 -12.92 1.68 -5.40
CA LEU A 126 -13.47 0.33 -5.57
C LEU A 126 -13.73 -0.36 -4.23
N GLY A 127 -12.84 -0.16 -3.25
CA GLY A 127 -13.02 -0.68 -1.87
C GLY A 127 -14.26 -0.09 -1.18
N VAL A 128 -14.45 1.22 -1.26
CA VAL A 128 -15.63 1.93 -0.73
C VAL A 128 -16.92 1.45 -1.44
N TRP A 129 -16.85 1.13 -2.73
CA TRP A 129 -17.97 0.56 -3.48
C TRP A 129 -18.23 -0.92 -3.16
N GLY A 130 -17.46 -1.53 -2.24
CA GLY A 130 -17.66 -2.90 -1.80
C GLY A 130 -16.99 -3.97 -2.66
N VAL A 131 -16.07 -3.58 -3.56
CA VAL A 131 -15.30 -4.56 -4.32
C VAL A 131 -14.27 -5.22 -3.39
N ASN A 132 -14.30 -6.55 -3.32
CA ASN A 132 -13.34 -7.31 -2.53
C ASN A 132 -11.90 -7.04 -2.96
N THR A 133 -10.99 -7.07 -1.99
CA THR A 133 -9.54 -6.85 -2.21
C THR A 133 -8.97 -7.82 -3.26
N GLY A 134 -9.48 -9.07 -3.29
CA GLY A 134 -8.92 -10.12 -4.11
C GLY A 134 -7.53 -10.53 -3.62
N SER A 135 -6.84 -11.34 -4.42
CA SER A 135 -5.50 -11.82 -4.06
C SER A 135 -4.45 -10.72 -4.17
N TYR A 136 -3.43 -10.83 -3.33
CA TYR A 136 -2.25 -9.97 -3.38
C TYR A 136 -1.49 -10.16 -4.69
N LEU A 137 -0.94 -9.08 -5.19
CA LEU A 137 -0.15 -9.02 -6.41
C LEU A 137 1.07 -8.12 -6.20
N PHE A 138 2.25 -8.58 -6.57
CA PHE A 138 3.42 -7.72 -6.63
C PHE A 138 3.71 -7.33 -8.08
N VAL A 139 3.63 -6.04 -8.39
CA VAL A 139 3.88 -5.54 -9.75
C VAL A 139 5.35 -5.13 -9.86
N PRO A 140 6.14 -5.73 -10.78
CA PRO A 140 7.56 -5.41 -10.92
C PRO A 140 7.80 -3.91 -11.09
N LEU A 141 8.75 -3.36 -10.35
CA LEU A 141 9.17 -1.95 -10.32
C LEU A 141 8.11 -0.95 -9.81
N ILE A 142 6.85 -1.34 -9.70
CA ILE A 142 5.78 -0.49 -9.17
C ILE A 142 5.59 -0.76 -7.68
N GLY A 143 5.58 -2.03 -7.29
CA GLY A 143 5.46 -2.45 -5.89
C GLY A 143 4.23 -3.29 -5.58
N PRO A 144 3.84 -3.38 -4.30
CA PRO A 144 2.70 -4.16 -3.83
C PRO A 144 1.38 -3.60 -4.36
N SER A 145 0.44 -4.50 -4.65
CA SER A 145 -0.90 -4.21 -5.14
C SER A 145 -1.85 -5.37 -4.80
N THR A 146 -3.11 -5.26 -5.20
CA THR A 146 -4.09 -6.35 -5.19
C THR A 146 -4.83 -6.40 -6.52
N TYR A 147 -5.58 -7.46 -6.78
CA TYR A 147 -6.41 -7.54 -7.99
C TYR A 147 -7.43 -6.40 -8.09
N ARG A 148 -7.93 -5.89 -6.95
CA ARG A 148 -8.79 -4.70 -6.92
C ARG A 148 -8.02 -3.42 -7.23
N ASP A 149 -6.82 -3.26 -6.67
CA ASP A 149 -6.08 -2.00 -6.73
C ASP A 149 -5.27 -1.85 -8.03
N ALA A 150 -4.88 -2.97 -8.66
CA ALA A 150 -4.11 -2.96 -9.90
C ALA A 150 -4.74 -2.15 -11.06
N PRO A 151 -6.05 -2.20 -11.33
CA PRO A 151 -6.70 -1.33 -12.31
C PRO A 151 -6.51 0.15 -11.99
N GLY A 152 -6.44 0.53 -10.71
CA GLY A 152 -6.21 1.90 -10.26
C GLY A 152 -4.90 2.49 -10.73
N ILE A 153 -3.86 1.66 -10.90
CA ILE A 153 -2.58 2.10 -11.49
C ILE A 153 -2.79 2.63 -12.91
N GLY A 154 -3.56 1.90 -13.72
CA GLY A 154 -3.89 2.31 -15.08
C GLY A 154 -4.80 3.54 -15.12
N VAL A 155 -5.82 3.59 -14.27
CA VAL A 155 -6.74 4.74 -14.17
C VAL A 155 -5.97 6.00 -13.77
N SER A 156 -5.12 5.93 -12.76
CA SER A 156 -4.29 7.06 -12.34
C SER A 156 -3.35 7.54 -13.43
N ALA A 157 -2.73 6.62 -14.17
CA ALA A 157 -1.85 6.96 -15.30
C ALA A 157 -2.63 7.68 -16.42
N VAL A 158 -3.83 7.18 -16.77
CA VAL A 158 -4.68 7.78 -17.80
C VAL A 158 -5.22 9.13 -17.32
N SER A 159 -5.71 9.25 -16.09
CA SER A 159 -6.22 10.49 -15.52
C SER A 159 -5.15 11.58 -15.52
N ASN A 160 -3.94 11.25 -15.07
CA ASN A 160 -2.82 12.18 -15.09
C ASN A 160 -2.45 12.56 -16.53
N LEU A 161 -2.41 11.60 -17.46
CA LEU A 161 -2.15 11.89 -18.87
C LEU A 161 -3.21 12.83 -19.46
N LEU A 162 -4.49 12.58 -19.25
CA LEU A 162 -5.57 13.42 -19.75
C LEU A 162 -5.53 14.83 -19.16
N PHE A 163 -5.28 14.94 -17.85
CA PHE A 163 -5.21 16.23 -17.16
C PHE A 163 -4.02 17.06 -17.64
N TYR A 164 -2.86 16.43 -17.84
CA TYR A 164 -1.63 17.13 -18.23
C TYR A 164 -1.33 17.10 -19.75
N ALA A 165 -2.08 16.35 -20.56
CA ALA A 165 -1.90 16.29 -22.01
C ALA A 165 -2.07 17.66 -22.70
N GLY A 166 -2.85 18.55 -22.09
CA GLY A 166 -2.98 19.94 -22.52
C GLY A 166 -1.86 20.88 -22.07
N SER A 167 -1.04 20.43 -21.12
CA SER A 167 0.11 21.19 -20.64
C SER A 167 1.26 20.88 -21.60
N PHE A 168 1.82 21.87 -22.27
CA PHE A 168 2.83 21.83 -23.34
C PHE A 168 4.16 21.11 -22.99
N ALA A 169 4.11 20.05 -22.20
CA ALA A 169 5.28 19.31 -21.80
C ALA A 169 5.77 18.40 -22.92
N SER A 170 6.84 18.81 -23.60
CA SER A 170 7.55 17.93 -24.52
C SER A 170 8.12 16.72 -23.79
N ALA A 171 8.33 15.59 -24.49
CA ALA A 171 8.97 14.41 -23.93
C ALA A 171 10.35 14.73 -23.26
N ALA A 172 11.01 15.78 -23.73
CA ALA A 172 12.26 16.26 -23.13
C ALA A 172 12.09 16.81 -21.70
N VAL A 173 10.90 17.26 -21.31
CA VAL A 173 10.60 17.73 -19.95
C VAL A 173 9.97 16.61 -19.12
N VAL A 174 9.06 15.84 -19.70
CA VAL A 174 8.35 14.77 -18.99
C VAL A 174 9.31 13.70 -18.45
N GLY A 175 10.31 13.29 -19.25
CA GLY A 175 11.26 12.26 -18.83
C GLY A 175 12.04 12.64 -17.56
N PRO A 176 12.81 13.74 -17.56
CA PRO A 176 13.54 14.19 -16.36
C PRO A 176 12.65 14.43 -15.14
N VAL A 177 11.46 15.02 -15.32
CA VAL A 177 10.48 15.25 -14.24
C VAL A 177 10.03 13.91 -13.65
N THR A 178 9.70 12.93 -14.49
CA THR A 178 9.28 11.59 -14.01
C THR A 178 10.42 10.91 -13.23
N VAL A 179 11.65 10.94 -13.75
CA VAL A 179 12.80 10.35 -13.06
C VAL A 179 13.05 11.01 -11.71
N LEU A 180 12.99 12.33 -11.63
CA LEU A 180 13.15 13.05 -10.37
C LEU A 180 12.03 12.67 -9.37
N GLY A 181 10.80 12.51 -9.83
CA GLY A 181 9.69 12.06 -8.98
C GLY A 181 9.89 10.66 -8.41
N ILE A 182 10.42 9.73 -9.20
CA ILE A 182 10.78 8.39 -8.75
C ILE A 182 11.86 8.46 -7.65
N ILE A 183 12.89 9.29 -7.87
CA ILE A 183 13.99 9.47 -6.90
C ILE A 183 13.46 10.09 -5.60
N ASP A 184 12.65 11.14 -5.68
CA ASP A 184 12.05 11.79 -4.52
C ASP A 184 11.14 10.84 -3.74
N LYS A 185 10.27 10.10 -4.44
CA LYS A 185 9.43 9.07 -3.81
C LYS A 185 10.26 8.01 -3.11
N ARG A 186 11.34 7.53 -3.75
CA ARG A 186 12.25 6.56 -3.12
C ARG A 186 13.00 7.15 -1.92
N ALA A 187 13.40 8.41 -1.99
CA ALA A 187 14.04 9.12 -0.88
C ALA A 187 13.12 9.23 0.33
N ARG A 188 11.84 9.56 0.12
CA ARG A 188 10.82 9.59 1.19
C ARG A 188 10.58 8.22 1.83
N LEU A 189 10.75 7.14 1.08
CA LEU A 189 10.64 5.76 1.57
C LEU A 189 11.90 5.25 2.29
N SER A 190 12.98 6.02 2.39
CA SER A 190 14.25 5.57 3.00
C SER A 190 14.10 5.16 4.48
N GLY A 191 13.21 5.82 5.23
CA GLY A 191 12.88 5.45 6.61
C GLY A 191 12.23 4.07 6.70
N PRO A 192 11.06 3.86 6.10
CA PRO A 192 10.39 2.56 6.04
C PRO A 192 11.27 1.42 5.50
N MET A 193 12.05 1.68 4.43
CA MET A 193 12.97 0.68 3.89
C MET A 193 14.07 0.29 4.87
N ARG A 194 14.59 1.24 5.65
CA ARG A 194 15.56 0.95 6.71
C ARG A 194 14.96 0.09 7.81
N VAL A 195 13.72 0.37 8.22
CA VAL A 195 13.00 -0.45 9.21
C VAL A 195 12.82 -1.87 8.69
N ARG A 196 12.38 -2.03 7.42
CA ARG A 196 12.30 -3.33 6.75
C ARG A 196 13.64 -4.09 6.84
N ASP A 197 14.73 -3.44 6.44
CA ASP A 197 16.04 -4.09 6.36
C ASP A 197 16.63 -4.48 7.73
N GLN A 198 16.24 -3.78 8.81
CA GLN A 198 16.75 -4.01 10.15
C GLN A 198 15.87 -4.92 11.01
N ALA A 199 14.57 -4.89 10.80
CA ALA A 199 13.60 -5.54 11.69
C ALA A 199 12.85 -6.71 11.05
N ALA A 200 12.76 -6.81 9.71
CA ALA A 200 11.99 -7.85 9.07
C ALA A 200 12.76 -9.18 9.03
N LEU A 201 12.16 -10.24 9.57
CA LEU A 201 12.64 -11.62 9.39
C LEU A 201 12.45 -12.07 7.93
N ASP A 202 11.34 -11.69 7.31
CA ASP A 202 11.04 -11.89 5.91
C ASP A 202 10.64 -10.53 5.30
N PRO A 203 11.53 -9.91 4.49
CA PRO A 203 11.26 -8.59 3.90
C PRO A 203 10.06 -8.58 2.95
N TYR A 204 9.79 -9.68 2.25
CA TYR A 204 8.63 -9.79 1.38
C TYR A 204 7.32 -9.74 2.17
N LEU A 205 7.20 -10.58 3.21
CA LEU A 205 6.02 -10.58 4.08
C LEU A 205 5.83 -9.24 4.78
N PHE A 206 6.91 -8.62 5.25
CA PHE A 206 6.86 -7.30 5.86
C PHE A 206 6.22 -6.25 4.92
N VAL A 207 6.63 -6.24 3.65
CA VAL A 207 6.09 -5.31 2.65
C VAL A 207 4.64 -5.65 2.32
N ARG A 208 4.30 -6.95 2.19
CA ARG A 208 2.94 -7.41 1.92
C ARG A 208 1.97 -6.99 3.02
N GLU A 209 2.29 -7.32 4.26
CA GLU A 209 1.43 -7.04 5.41
C GLU A 209 1.30 -5.53 5.65
N GLY A 210 2.41 -4.80 5.58
CA GLY A 210 2.39 -3.34 5.70
C GLY A 210 1.50 -2.68 4.64
N PHE A 211 1.56 -3.16 3.39
CA PHE A 211 0.68 -2.69 2.33
C PHE A 211 -0.80 -3.00 2.60
N LEU A 212 -1.12 -4.24 2.96
CA LEU A 212 -2.51 -4.64 3.21
C LEU A 212 -3.12 -3.88 4.38
N GLN A 213 -2.37 -3.68 5.47
CA GLN A 213 -2.80 -2.89 6.62
C GLN A 213 -3.01 -1.42 6.25
N GLN A 214 -2.06 -0.82 5.51
CA GLN A 214 -2.20 0.56 5.04
C GLN A 214 -3.43 0.71 4.13
N ARG A 215 -3.66 -0.22 3.20
CA ARG A 215 -4.85 -0.18 2.31
C ARG A 215 -6.15 -0.27 3.09
N LYS A 216 -6.21 -1.16 4.10
CA LYS A 216 -7.36 -1.25 4.99
C LYS A 216 -7.60 0.09 5.72
N HIS A 217 -6.55 0.68 6.27
CA HIS A 217 -6.62 1.97 6.95
C HIS A 217 -7.14 3.11 6.04
N LEU A 218 -6.62 3.19 4.81
CA LEU A 218 -7.01 4.21 3.83
C LEU A 218 -8.48 4.08 3.37
N ILE A 219 -8.98 2.86 3.12
CA ILE A 219 -10.37 2.64 2.69
C ILE A 219 -11.39 3.07 3.74
N TYR A 220 -11.02 2.97 5.02
CA TYR A 220 -11.86 3.33 6.15
C TYR A 220 -11.49 4.70 6.78
N ASP A 221 -10.77 5.55 6.05
CA ASP A 221 -10.39 6.90 6.50
C ASP A 221 -9.75 6.95 7.89
N GLY A 222 -8.96 5.91 8.21
CA GLY A 222 -8.27 5.82 9.49
C GLY A 222 -9.01 5.07 10.60
N ASP A 223 -10.27 4.69 10.39
CA ASP A 223 -11.10 3.97 11.36
C ASP A 223 -11.57 2.61 10.82
N PRO A 224 -10.64 1.66 10.55
CA PRO A 224 -11.02 0.34 10.08
C PRO A 224 -11.84 -0.39 11.17
N PRO A 225 -12.87 -1.17 10.77
CA PRO A 225 -13.59 -1.99 11.71
C PRO A 225 -12.64 -2.91 12.47
N PRO A 226 -12.88 -3.14 13.78
CA PRO A 226 -12.07 -4.08 14.54
C PRO A 226 -12.10 -5.43 13.83
N GLU A 227 -10.95 -6.10 13.83
CA GLU A 227 -10.87 -7.45 13.29
C GLU A 227 -11.85 -8.31 14.08
N SER A 228 -12.80 -8.91 13.39
CA SER A 228 -13.70 -9.87 14.02
C SER A 228 -12.82 -11.03 14.49
N PHE A 229 -12.92 -11.38 15.76
CA PHE A 229 -12.22 -12.53 16.36
C PHE A 229 -12.77 -13.88 15.85
N ASP A 230 -13.51 -13.90 14.75
CA ASP A 230 -13.91 -15.09 14.00
C ASP A 230 -12.74 -15.72 13.21
N ASP A 231 -11.49 -15.36 13.56
CA ASP A 231 -10.31 -16.03 13.04
C ASP A 231 -10.23 -17.42 13.69
N PRO A 232 -10.19 -18.50 12.90
CA PRO A 232 -10.09 -19.87 13.41
C PRO A 232 -8.96 -20.07 14.42
N MET A 233 -7.91 -19.29 14.35
CA MET A 233 -6.80 -19.32 15.29
C MET A 233 -7.20 -18.84 16.70
N TYR A 234 -8.15 -17.90 16.82
CA TYR A 234 -8.65 -17.45 18.12
C TYR A 234 -9.65 -18.43 18.72
N GLU A 235 -10.46 -19.11 17.91
CA GLU A 235 -11.32 -20.20 18.37
C GLU A 235 -10.50 -21.37 18.95
N GLU A 236 -9.37 -21.71 18.34
CA GLU A 236 -8.47 -22.76 18.82
C GLU A 236 -7.78 -22.36 20.14
N LEU A 237 -7.42 -21.09 20.31
CA LEU A 237 -6.85 -20.55 21.55
C LEU A 237 -7.88 -20.47 22.69
N GLU A 238 -9.14 -20.18 22.41
CA GLU A 238 -10.21 -20.20 23.42
C GLU A 238 -10.56 -21.62 23.85
N GLN A 239 -10.59 -22.56 22.92
CA GLN A 239 -10.82 -23.99 23.21
C GLN A 239 -9.65 -24.62 23.99
N SER A 240 -8.44 -24.07 23.88
CA SER A 240 -7.25 -24.57 24.58
C SER A 240 -7.09 -24.03 26.00
N LYS A 241 -7.89 -23.05 26.43
CA LYS A 241 -7.89 -22.55 27.82
C LYS A 241 -8.40 -23.63 28.77
N PRO A 242 -7.63 -24.02 29.81
CA PRO A 242 -8.09 -25.00 30.78
C PRO A 242 -9.35 -24.47 31.51
N ILE A 243 -10.40 -25.26 31.49
CA ILE A 243 -11.64 -24.96 32.21
C ILE A 243 -11.33 -24.89 33.70
N THR A 244 -11.10 -23.69 34.22
CA THR A 244 -11.05 -23.44 35.66
C THR A 244 -12.45 -23.67 36.22
N LYS A 245 -12.72 -24.87 36.74
CA LYS A 245 -13.93 -25.16 37.50
C LYS A 245 -13.96 -24.23 38.71
N SER A 246 -14.79 -23.21 38.63
CA SER A 246 -15.22 -22.44 39.80
C SER A 246 -15.93 -23.39 40.76
N SER A 247 -15.21 -23.81 41.79
CA SER A 247 -15.83 -24.51 42.93
C SER A 247 -16.55 -23.47 43.78
N THR A 248 -17.80 -23.20 43.48
CA THR A 248 -18.72 -22.59 44.46
C THR A 248 -19.00 -23.63 45.54
N GLY A 249 -18.15 -23.57 46.58
CA GLY A 249 -18.42 -24.26 47.84
C GLY A 249 -19.61 -23.61 48.55
N SER A 250 -20.73 -24.30 48.52
CA SER A 250 -21.83 -24.10 49.46
C SER A 250 -21.34 -24.47 50.87
N ALA A 251 -21.34 -23.51 51.78
CA ALA A 251 -21.24 -23.78 53.21
C ALA A 251 -22.46 -23.17 53.92
N HIS A 252 -23.06 -24.00 54.70
CA HIS A 252 -24.20 -23.77 55.61
C HIS A 252 -24.04 -22.58 56.55
#